data_a98216635b3b2d90ca6319302b9d8e19
#
_entry.id   a98216635b3b2d90ca6319302b9d8e19
#
_cell.length_a   1.000
_cell.length_b   1.000
_cell.length_c   1.000
_cell.angle_alpha   90.00
_cell.angle_beta   90.00
_cell.angle_gamma   90.00
#
_symmetry.space_group_name_H-M   'P 1'
#
loop_
_entity.id
_entity.type
_entity.pdbx_description
1 polymer ?
#
loop_
_entity_poly.entity_id
_entity_poly.type
_entity_poly.pdbx_seq_one_letter_code
_entity_poly.pdbx_strand_id
1 'polypeptide(L)'
;FKPSQIPEDLKDIIEKPYIRSWPYDLSEKGEDALVSMPAMRSFPEELGRGLDVRQGVEIEKLRFSDDVFIAETADISSGPYDAVLLTAPGPQTADLIEGLLPLGEDLLQAARKVTYAPQFSVLIGYDFFHDAPAIIHNPTPKIAKIVNQAKKPDRPKKSAFVVFCAPEWSLENLDRPKDEVAQIILKDLQ
;
A
#
# COMPACT_ATOMS: atom_id res chain seq x y z
N PHE A 1 -8.98 0.27 -5.57
CA PHE A 1 -9.71 -1.01 -5.62
C PHE A 1 -10.84 -0.92 -6.63
N LYS A 2 -11.40 -2.04 -7.08
CA LYS A 2 -12.50 -2.11 -8.04
C LYS A 2 -13.81 -2.38 -7.33
N PRO A 3 -14.95 -1.84 -7.83
CA PRO A 3 -16.27 -2.14 -7.27
C PRO A 3 -16.56 -3.62 -7.14
N SER A 4 -16.17 -4.42 -8.14
CA SER A 4 -16.33 -5.88 -8.14
C SER A 4 -15.54 -6.63 -7.08
N GLN A 5 -14.56 -5.98 -6.44
CA GLN A 5 -13.73 -6.56 -5.37
C GLN A 5 -14.28 -6.28 -3.96
N ILE A 6 -15.37 -5.51 -3.87
CA ILE A 6 -15.97 -5.15 -2.58
C ILE A 6 -16.96 -6.25 -2.18
N PRO A 7 -16.81 -6.83 -0.98
CA PRO A 7 -17.81 -7.74 -0.42
C PRO A 7 -19.21 -7.13 -0.39
N GLU A 8 -20.24 -7.96 -0.52
CA GLU A 8 -21.65 -7.50 -0.61
C GLU A 8 -22.07 -6.66 0.60
N ASP A 9 -21.67 -7.08 1.78
CA ASP A 9 -21.92 -6.42 3.07
C ASP A 9 -21.19 -5.07 3.26
N LEU A 10 -20.23 -4.77 2.38
CA LEU A 10 -19.49 -3.52 2.38
C LEU A 10 -19.79 -2.62 1.17
N LYS A 11 -20.79 -2.94 0.36
CA LYS A 11 -21.12 -2.16 -0.86
C LYS A 11 -21.59 -0.74 -0.57
N ASP A 12 -22.16 -0.47 0.58
CA ASP A 12 -22.54 0.89 1.00
C ASP A 12 -21.33 1.83 1.14
N ILE A 13 -20.11 1.27 1.24
CA ILE A 13 -18.87 2.04 1.24
C ILE A 13 -18.68 2.82 -0.06
N ILE A 14 -19.14 2.30 -1.20
CA ILE A 14 -18.99 2.98 -2.50
C ILE A 14 -19.76 4.29 -2.54
N GLU A 15 -20.87 4.37 -1.80
CA GLU A 15 -21.75 5.53 -1.77
C GLU A 15 -21.24 6.64 -0.83
N LYS A 16 -20.21 6.38 -0.05
CA LYS A 16 -19.67 7.36 0.90
C LYS A 16 -19.07 8.59 0.19
N PRO A 17 -19.24 9.78 0.74
CA PRO A 17 -18.79 11.04 0.11
C PRO A 17 -17.27 11.13 -0.07
N TYR A 18 -16.50 10.32 0.66
CA TYR A 18 -15.05 10.25 0.54
C TYR A 18 -14.57 9.18 -0.46
N ILE A 19 -15.47 8.50 -1.17
CA ILE A 19 -15.14 7.57 -2.25
C ILE A 19 -15.60 8.17 -3.58
N ARG A 20 -14.77 8.07 -4.60
CA ARG A 20 -15.05 8.53 -5.96
C ARG A 20 -14.58 7.51 -6.97
N SER A 21 -15.36 7.38 -8.04
CA SER A 21 -14.92 6.68 -9.24
C SER A 21 -13.78 7.45 -9.90
N TRP A 22 -12.80 6.74 -10.38
CA TRP A 22 -11.69 7.26 -11.15
C TRP A 22 -11.52 6.40 -12.40
N PRO A 23 -11.62 6.99 -13.60
CA PRO A 23 -11.47 6.24 -14.83
C PRO A 23 -10.06 5.66 -14.87
N TYR A 24 -10.00 4.39 -14.64
CA TYR A 24 -8.83 3.57 -14.76
C TYR A 24 -9.00 2.89 -16.12
N ASP A 25 -8.22 3.30 -17.12
CA ASP A 25 -8.23 2.66 -18.44
C ASP A 25 -7.72 1.21 -18.30
N LEU A 26 -8.63 0.39 -17.84
CA LEU A 26 -8.52 -1.05 -17.87
C LEU A 26 -9.12 -1.47 -19.21
N SER A 27 -8.36 -1.30 -20.28
CA SER A 27 -8.71 -1.60 -21.66
C SER A 27 -9.39 -2.95 -21.92
N GLU A 28 -9.55 -3.78 -20.90
CA GLU A 28 -10.13 -5.11 -21.01
C GLU A 28 -11.46 -5.35 -20.27
N LYS A 29 -11.88 -4.49 -19.31
CA LYS A 29 -13.10 -4.76 -18.51
C LYS A 29 -14.01 -3.57 -18.20
N GLY A 30 -13.69 -2.36 -18.58
CA GLY A 30 -14.60 -1.20 -18.48
C GLY A 30 -15.01 -0.78 -17.06
N GLU A 31 -14.36 -1.28 -16.00
CA GLU A 31 -14.64 -0.87 -14.63
C GLU A 31 -13.71 0.24 -14.18
N ASP A 32 -14.29 1.33 -13.69
CA ASP A 32 -13.54 2.39 -13.01
C ASP A 32 -12.95 1.88 -11.70
N ALA A 33 -11.78 2.40 -11.35
CA ALA A 33 -11.25 2.20 -10.00
C ALA A 33 -11.92 3.13 -9.00
N LEU A 34 -11.97 2.74 -7.75
CA LEU A 34 -12.40 3.59 -6.65
C LEU A 34 -11.19 4.19 -5.94
N VAL A 35 -11.25 5.47 -5.67
CA VAL A 35 -10.22 6.21 -4.93
C VAL A 35 -10.85 6.97 -3.77
N SER A 36 -10.12 7.09 -2.68
CA SER A 36 -10.59 7.88 -1.55
C SER A 36 -10.10 9.33 -1.60
N MET A 37 -10.90 10.18 -0.98
CA MET A 37 -10.80 11.63 -1.01
C MET A 37 -10.62 12.21 0.39
N PRO A 38 -9.86 13.28 0.58
CA PRO A 38 -8.96 13.93 -0.37
C PRO A 38 -7.65 13.15 -0.61
N ALA A 39 -7.38 12.10 0.15
CA ALA A 39 -6.20 11.25 0.04
C ALA A 39 -6.56 9.76 0.13
N MET A 40 -5.69 8.86 -0.34
CA MET A 40 -5.94 7.41 -0.25
C MET A 40 -6.10 6.94 1.20
N ARG A 41 -5.44 7.59 2.14
CA ARG A 41 -5.56 7.30 3.59
C ARG A 41 -6.91 7.70 4.19
N SER A 42 -7.70 8.55 3.53
CA SER A 42 -9.00 8.99 4.04
C SER A 42 -9.98 7.83 4.24
N PHE A 43 -9.87 6.78 3.43
CA PHE A 43 -10.70 5.59 3.58
C PHE A 43 -10.40 4.81 4.88
N PRO A 44 -9.17 4.38 5.16
CA PRO A 44 -8.88 3.73 6.44
C PRO A 44 -9.07 4.66 7.66
N GLU A 45 -8.84 5.96 7.53
CA GLU A 45 -9.12 6.93 8.59
C GLU A 45 -10.62 6.98 8.94
N GLU A 46 -11.50 6.95 7.94
CA GLU A 46 -12.94 6.91 8.17
C GLU A 46 -13.41 5.56 8.77
N LEU A 47 -12.85 4.44 8.31
CA LEU A 47 -13.14 3.14 8.90
C LEU A 47 -12.67 3.03 10.36
N GLY A 48 -11.58 3.71 10.69
CA GLY A 48 -11.04 3.76 12.05
C GLY A 48 -11.79 4.72 12.98
N ARG A 49 -12.75 5.50 12.47
CA ARG A 49 -13.47 6.47 13.29
C ARG A 49 -14.27 5.80 14.40
N GLY A 50 -14.00 6.21 15.63
CA GLY A 50 -14.61 5.63 16.84
C GLY A 50 -13.88 4.40 17.40
N LEU A 51 -12.80 3.95 16.76
CA LEU A 51 -11.90 2.93 17.27
C LEU A 51 -10.72 3.57 18.03
N ASP A 52 -10.12 2.84 18.99
CA ASP A 52 -8.85 3.24 19.63
C ASP A 52 -7.68 2.97 18.66
N VAL A 53 -7.41 3.94 17.78
CA VAL A 53 -6.33 3.86 16.79
C VAL A 53 -5.09 4.58 17.32
N ARG A 54 -4.01 3.85 17.54
CA ARG A 54 -2.72 4.38 17.99
C ARG A 54 -1.73 4.37 16.83
N GLN A 55 -1.35 5.55 16.37
CA GLN A 55 -0.38 5.73 15.29
C GLN A 55 1.02 5.99 15.84
N GLY A 56 2.05 5.64 15.04
CA GLY A 56 3.44 5.82 15.44
C GLY A 56 3.90 4.87 16.54
N VAL A 57 3.16 3.77 16.74
CA VAL A 57 3.48 2.72 17.72
C VAL A 57 3.93 1.48 16.96
N GLU A 58 5.17 1.08 17.14
CA GLU A 58 5.74 -0.14 16.58
C GLU A 58 5.59 -1.28 17.58
N ILE A 59 4.84 -2.30 17.21
CA ILE A 59 4.75 -3.54 18.01
C ILE A 59 5.93 -4.42 17.63
N GLU A 60 6.81 -4.69 18.59
CA GLU A 60 8.02 -5.49 18.40
C GLU A 60 7.82 -6.95 18.73
N LYS A 61 6.88 -7.24 19.63
CA LYS A 61 6.66 -8.60 20.11
C LYS A 61 5.22 -8.84 20.51
N LEU A 62 4.78 -10.08 20.27
CA LEU A 62 3.55 -10.62 20.84
C LEU A 62 3.86 -11.71 21.85
N ARG A 63 3.13 -11.76 22.94
CA ARG A 63 3.12 -12.88 23.89
C ARG A 63 1.71 -13.43 24.05
N PHE A 64 1.62 -14.71 24.32
CA PHE A 64 0.37 -15.38 24.70
C PHE A 64 0.60 -16.04 26.06
N SER A 65 -0.21 -15.67 27.04
CA SER A 65 -0.15 -16.18 28.40
C SER A 65 -1.53 -16.05 29.04
N ASP A 66 -1.92 -17.03 29.86
CA ASP A 66 -3.21 -17.03 30.55
C ASP A 66 -4.43 -16.82 29.62
N ASP A 67 -4.37 -17.45 28.43
CA ASP A 67 -5.37 -17.38 27.36
C ASP A 67 -5.61 -15.98 26.77
N VAL A 68 -4.66 -15.05 26.93
CA VAL A 68 -4.74 -13.71 26.34
C VAL A 68 -3.46 -13.33 25.60
N PHE A 69 -3.61 -12.40 24.66
CA PHE A 69 -2.48 -11.80 23.93
C PHE A 69 -2.04 -10.50 24.58
N ILE A 70 -0.73 -10.28 24.61
CA ILE A 70 -0.09 -9.04 25.02
C ILE A 70 0.77 -8.54 23.86
N ALA A 71 0.59 -7.29 23.46
CA ALA A 71 1.42 -6.63 22.47
C ALA A 71 2.45 -5.73 23.17
N GLU A 72 3.71 -5.86 22.79
CA GLU A 72 4.83 -5.15 23.39
C GLU A 72 5.54 -4.25 22.38
N THR A 73 5.88 -3.05 22.84
CA THR A 73 6.83 -2.15 22.20
C THR A 73 8.12 -2.13 23.01
N ALA A 74 9.13 -1.35 22.62
CA ALA A 74 10.33 -1.15 23.41
C ALA A 74 10.05 -0.70 24.86
N ASP A 75 9.00 0.10 25.08
CA ASP A 75 8.76 0.79 26.34
C ASP A 75 7.43 0.41 27.02
N ILE A 76 6.48 -0.16 26.31
CA ILE A 76 5.10 -0.31 26.79
C ILE A 76 4.55 -1.68 26.41
N SER A 77 3.81 -2.31 27.34
CA SER A 77 2.94 -3.45 27.06
C SER A 77 1.49 -3.01 26.97
N SER A 78 0.76 -3.55 26.02
CA SER A 78 -0.66 -3.29 25.79
C SER A 78 -1.47 -4.58 25.71
N GLY A 79 -2.62 -4.59 26.29
CA GLY A 79 -3.51 -5.76 26.45
C GLY A 79 -4.11 -5.80 27.86
N PRO A 80 -4.72 -6.91 28.27
CA PRO A 80 -4.88 -8.16 27.53
C PRO A 80 -5.86 -8.05 26.34
N TYR A 81 -5.66 -8.88 25.32
CA TYR A 81 -6.54 -9.00 24.15
C TYR A 81 -6.98 -10.44 23.97
N ASP A 82 -8.25 -10.66 23.65
CA ASP A 82 -8.80 -11.99 23.37
C ASP A 82 -8.34 -12.54 22.00
N ALA A 83 -8.07 -11.64 21.06
CA ALA A 83 -7.62 -11.98 19.71
C ALA A 83 -6.73 -10.87 19.12
N VAL A 84 -5.86 -11.26 18.20
CA VAL A 84 -5.00 -10.34 17.44
C VAL A 84 -5.09 -10.64 15.94
N LEU A 85 -5.33 -9.61 15.15
CA LEU A 85 -5.27 -9.67 13.70
C LEU A 85 -3.99 -9.00 13.21
N LEU A 86 -3.10 -9.77 12.58
CA LEU A 86 -1.85 -9.28 12.00
C LEU A 86 -2.05 -8.94 10.53
N THR A 87 -1.81 -7.68 10.17
CA THR A 87 -1.93 -7.18 8.78
C THR A 87 -0.58 -6.68 8.22
N ALA A 88 0.51 -6.88 8.97
CA ALA A 88 1.85 -6.57 8.51
C ALA A 88 2.27 -7.49 7.35
N PRO A 89 3.25 -7.09 6.51
CA PRO A 89 3.82 -7.97 5.51
C PRO A 89 4.40 -9.25 6.11
N GLY A 90 4.51 -10.31 5.29
CA GLY A 90 4.93 -11.65 5.73
C GLY A 90 6.17 -11.68 6.63
N PRO A 91 7.30 -11.04 6.27
CA PRO A 91 8.49 -11.04 7.12
C PRO A 91 8.24 -10.46 8.52
N GLN A 92 7.64 -9.26 8.60
CA GLN A 92 7.32 -8.62 9.88
C GLN A 92 6.28 -9.42 10.68
N THR A 93 5.32 -10.05 10.00
CA THR A 93 4.36 -10.97 10.63
C THR A 93 5.08 -12.18 11.20
N ALA A 94 6.06 -12.74 10.48
CA ALA A 94 6.85 -13.86 10.98
C ALA A 94 7.60 -13.52 12.26
N ASP A 95 8.23 -12.35 12.33
CA ASP A 95 8.97 -11.89 13.51
C ASP A 95 8.05 -11.77 14.74
N LEU A 96 6.82 -11.26 14.56
CA LEU A 96 5.83 -11.16 15.62
C LEU A 96 5.31 -12.53 16.08
N ILE A 97 5.12 -13.48 15.16
CA ILE A 97 4.62 -14.84 15.44
C ILE A 97 5.67 -15.66 16.20
N GLU A 98 6.96 -15.45 15.98
CA GLU A 98 8.01 -16.18 16.71
C GLU A 98 7.84 -16.11 18.22
N GLY A 99 7.35 -14.99 18.74
CA GLY A 99 7.03 -14.82 20.17
C GLY A 99 5.86 -15.67 20.66
N LEU A 100 5.09 -16.28 19.76
CA LEU A 100 3.89 -17.06 20.05
C LEU A 100 4.09 -18.57 19.95
N LEU A 101 5.32 -19.03 19.68
CA LEU A 101 5.58 -20.48 19.51
C LEU A 101 5.37 -21.25 20.84
N PRO A 102 4.81 -22.50 20.76
CA PRO A 102 4.47 -23.23 19.53
C PRO A 102 3.10 -22.93 18.92
N LEU A 103 2.29 -22.06 19.52
CA LEU A 103 0.92 -21.77 19.09
C LEU A 103 0.81 -21.31 17.63
N GLY A 104 1.79 -20.53 17.16
CA GLY A 104 1.79 -19.90 15.83
C GLY A 104 2.59 -20.64 14.76
N GLU A 105 2.99 -21.91 14.93
CA GLU A 105 3.91 -22.60 14.03
C GLU A 105 3.48 -22.61 12.56
N ASP A 106 2.23 -23.01 12.28
CA ASP A 106 1.71 -23.07 10.90
C ASP A 106 1.66 -21.67 10.24
N LEU A 107 1.29 -20.65 11.01
CA LEU A 107 1.25 -19.26 10.55
C LEU A 107 2.66 -18.73 10.28
N LEU A 108 3.62 -19.06 11.13
CA LEU A 108 5.03 -18.72 10.95
C LEU A 108 5.58 -19.31 9.66
N GLN A 109 5.33 -20.58 9.41
CA GLN A 109 5.76 -21.25 8.19
C GLN A 109 5.09 -20.65 6.94
N ALA A 110 3.82 -20.27 7.02
CA ALA A 110 3.11 -19.59 5.93
C ALA A 110 3.69 -18.19 5.68
N ALA A 111 3.92 -17.39 6.71
CA ALA A 111 4.47 -16.04 6.60
C ALA A 111 5.90 -16.03 6.02
N ARG A 112 6.75 -16.98 6.41
CA ARG A 112 8.13 -17.14 5.90
C ARG A 112 8.21 -17.56 4.43
N LYS A 113 7.15 -18.17 3.89
CA LYS A 113 7.09 -18.55 2.46
C LYS A 113 6.75 -17.38 1.54
N VAL A 114 6.28 -16.26 2.09
CA VAL A 114 5.92 -15.09 1.29
C VAL A 114 7.16 -14.40 0.76
N THR A 115 7.23 -14.22 -0.55
CA THR A 115 8.31 -13.50 -1.23
C THR A 115 7.79 -12.20 -1.83
N TYR A 116 8.61 -11.17 -1.80
CA TYR A 116 8.29 -9.85 -2.35
C TYR A 116 9.25 -9.50 -3.48
N ALA A 117 8.70 -9.08 -4.62
CA ALA A 117 9.49 -8.48 -5.66
C ALA A 117 9.78 -6.99 -5.31
N PRO A 118 11.03 -6.53 -5.35
CA PRO A 118 11.34 -5.14 -5.12
C PRO A 118 10.79 -4.30 -6.27
N GLN A 119 10.34 -3.08 -5.97
CA GLN A 119 9.89 -2.14 -6.98
C GLN A 119 10.25 -0.72 -6.59
N PHE A 120 11.09 -0.07 -7.39
CA PHE A 120 11.32 1.36 -7.24
C PHE A 120 10.07 2.15 -7.64
N SER A 121 9.80 3.19 -6.86
CA SER A 121 8.77 4.18 -7.17
C SER A 121 9.41 5.56 -7.21
N VAL A 122 9.27 6.27 -8.34
CA VAL A 122 9.79 7.62 -8.53
C VAL A 122 8.61 8.59 -8.55
N LEU A 123 8.66 9.60 -7.67
CA LEU A 123 7.68 10.67 -7.63
C LEU A 123 8.23 11.86 -8.41
N ILE A 124 7.44 12.35 -9.38
CA ILE A 124 7.83 13.44 -10.26
C ILE A 124 6.80 14.55 -10.15
N GLY A 125 7.26 15.78 -9.95
CA GLY A 125 6.44 16.99 -9.99
C GLY A 125 6.94 17.93 -11.07
N TYR A 126 6.00 18.61 -11.74
CA TYR A 126 6.30 19.68 -12.70
C TYR A 126 5.62 20.97 -12.27
N ASP A 127 6.25 22.09 -12.52
CA ASP A 127 5.69 23.42 -12.25
C ASP A 127 4.61 23.84 -13.25
N PHE A 128 4.50 23.12 -14.37
CA PHE A 128 3.51 23.34 -15.43
C PHE A 128 2.54 22.16 -15.51
N PHE A 129 1.37 22.42 -16.08
CA PHE A 129 0.38 21.37 -16.31
C PHE A 129 0.76 20.51 -17.52
N HIS A 130 0.79 19.22 -17.31
CA HIS A 130 1.04 18.23 -18.35
C HIS A 130 -0.22 17.36 -18.53
N ASP A 131 -0.86 17.46 -19.68
CA ASP A 131 -2.08 16.69 -19.98
C ASP A 131 -1.75 15.28 -20.48
N ALA A 132 -1.23 14.45 -19.56
CA ALA A 132 -1.00 13.05 -19.83
C ALA A 132 -2.20 12.19 -19.39
N PRO A 133 -2.37 10.98 -19.95
CA PRO A 133 -3.38 10.01 -19.51
C PRO A 133 -3.35 9.75 -18.00
N ALA A 134 -4.47 9.27 -17.44
CA ALA A 134 -4.56 8.93 -16.03
C ALA A 134 -3.55 7.83 -15.65
N ILE A 135 -3.37 6.85 -16.53
CA ILE A 135 -2.39 5.78 -16.38
C ILE A 135 -1.77 5.46 -17.74
N ILE A 136 -0.48 5.15 -17.71
CA ILE A 136 0.28 4.63 -18.85
C ILE A 136 0.91 3.32 -18.38
N HIS A 137 0.67 2.24 -19.11
CA HIS A 137 1.23 0.92 -18.82
C HIS A 137 2.43 0.62 -19.73
N ASN A 138 3.47 0.06 -19.15
CA ASN A 138 4.67 -0.44 -19.83
C ASN A 138 5.23 0.50 -20.91
N PRO A 139 5.43 1.81 -20.60
CA PRO A 139 5.91 2.74 -21.62
C PRO A 139 7.34 2.41 -22.06
N THR A 140 8.14 1.81 -21.17
CA THR A 140 9.50 1.32 -21.47
C THR A 140 9.75 0.00 -20.71
N PRO A 141 10.81 -0.77 -21.08
CA PRO A 141 11.16 -1.98 -20.34
C PRO A 141 11.51 -1.75 -18.85
N LYS A 142 11.90 -0.53 -18.47
CA LYS A 142 12.25 -0.17 -17.10
C LYS A 142 11.04 0.28 -16.29
N ILE A 143 9.96 0.71 -16.96
CA ILE A 143 8.79 1.33 -16.33
C ILE A 143 7.56 0.46 -16.58
N ALA A 144 7.03 -0.11 -15.50
CA ALA A 144 5.81 -0.91 -15.57
C ALA A 144 4.55 -0.03 -15.65
N LYS A 145 4.54 1.13 -14.96
CA LYS A 145 3.34 1.96 -14.89
C LYS A 145 3.66 3.39 -14.51
N ILE A 146 2.95 4.34 -15.12
CA ILE A 146 2.93 5.74 -14.70
C ILE A 146 1.50 6.11 -14.30
N VAL A 147 1.34 6.75 -13.16
CA VAL A 147 0.05 7.19 -12.62
C VAL A 147 0.05 8.71 -12.50
N ASN A 148 -0.83 9.37 -13.26
CA ASN A 148 -1.02 10.82 -13.18
C ASN A 148 -1.92 11.18 -11.99
N GLN A 149 -1.35 11.75 -10.96
CA GLN A 149 -2.08 12.10 -9.74
C GLN A 149 -3.07 13.25 -9.96
N ALA A 150 -2.79 14.16 -10.90
CA ALA A 150 -3.68 15.29 -11.22
C ALA A 150 -5.00 14.86 -11.87
N LYS A 151 -5.07 13.64 -12.41
CA LYS A 151 -6.30 13.07 -12.99
C LYS A 151 -7.21 12.41 -11.95
N LYS A 152 -6.75 12.26 -10.70
CA LYS A 152 -7.62 11.78 -9.62
C LYS A 152 -8.60 12.87 -9.18
N PRO A 153 -9.83 12.52 -8.78
CA PRO A 153 -10.81 13.49 -8.32
C PRO A 153 -10.27 14.37 -7.17
N ASP A 154 -10.67 15.63 -7.16
CA ASP A 154 -10.37 16.65 -6.13
C ASP A 154 -8.87 16.77 -5.77
N ARG A 155 -7.98 16.43 -6.68
CA ARG A 155 -6.55 16.70 -6.54
C ARG A 155 -6.20 18.07 -7.11
N PRO A 156 -5.18 18.74 -6.56
CA PRO A 156 -4.64 19.94 -7.19
C PRO A 156 -4.28 19.68 -8.64
N LYS A 157 -4.64 20.59 -9.55
CA LYS A 157 -4.29 20.52 -10.97
C LYS A 157 -2.82 20.89 -11.19
N LYS A 158 -1.93 20.22 -10.45
CA LYS A 158 -0.47 20.29 -10.62
C LYS A 158 0.01 18.97 -11.17
N SER A 159 0.88 19.00 -12.15
CA SER A 159 1.42 17.78 -12.75
C SER A 159 2.28 17.03 -11.73
N ALA A 160 1.74 15.95 -11.24
CA ALA A 160 2.42 15.04 -10.33
C ALA A 160 2.18 13.60 -10.80
N PHE A 161 3.25 12.85 -10.93
CA PHE A 161 3.24 11.48 -11.39
C PHE A 161 3.91 10.55 -10.38
N VAL A 162 3.38 9.34 -10.30
CA VAL A 162 4.07 8.23 -9.65
C VAL A 162 4.45 7.23 -10.73
N VAL A 163 5.75 7.02 -10.88
CA VAL A 163 6.33 6.07 -11.83
C VAL A 163 6.72 4.81 -11.07
N PHE A 164 6.13 3.69 -11.43
CA PHE A 164 6.47 2.37 -10.90
C PHE A 164 7.40 1.67 -11.87
N CYS A 165 8.60 1.37 -11.43
CA CYS A 165 9.57 0.64 -12.24
C CYS A 165 9.16 -0.84 -12.39
N ALA A 166 9.67 -1.50 -13.43
CA ALA A 166 9.50 -2.93 -13.58
C ALA A 166 10.21 -3.68 -12.44
N PRO A 167 9.59 -4.73 -11.84
CA PRO A 167 10.19 -5.47 -10.73
C PRO A 167 11.56 -6.07 -11.10
N GLU A 168 11.70 -6.63 -12.29
CA GLU A 168 12.93 -7.24 -12.77
C GLU A 168 14.04 -6.19 -12.86
N TRP A 169 13.76 -5.04 -13.48
CA TRP A 169 14.70 -3.93 -13.54
C TRP A 169 15.04 -3.39 -12.14
N SER A 170 14.06 -3.33 -11.26
CA SER A 170 14.26 -2.88 -9.87
C SER A 170 15.20 -3.83 -9.12
N LEU A 171 15.05 -5.14 -9.30
CA LEU A 171 15.90 -6.16 -8.69
C LEU A 171 17.36 -6.02 -9.17
N GLU A 172 17.58 -5.83 -10.47
CA GLU A 172 18.91 -5.66 -11.06
C GLU A 172 19.62 -4.39 -10.59
N ASN A 173 18.87 -3.40 -10.11
CA ASN A 173 19.39 -2.08 -9.72
C ASN A 173 19.21 -1.78 -8.23
N LEU A 174 18.92 -2.79 -7.40
CA LEU A 174 18.56 -2.61 -6.00
C LEU A 174 19.65 -1.92 -5.18
N ASP A 175 20.92 -2.20 -5.48
CA ASP A 175 22.09 -1.64 -4.78
C ASP A 175 22.50 -0.25 -5.28
N ARG A 176 21.84 0.29 -6.31
CA ARG A 176 22.15 1.64 -6.81
C ARG A 176 21.66 2.71 -5.84
N PRO A 177 22.39 3.83 -5.72
CA PRO A 177 21.90 5.01 -5.04
C PRO A 177 20.55 5.47 -5.60
N LYS A 178 19.62 5.85 -4.71
CA LYS A 178 18.26 6.27 -5.11
C LYS A 178 18.26 7.43 -6.11
N ASP A 179 19.17 8.35 -5.98
CA ASP A 179 19.31 9.50 -6.88
C ASP A 179 19.72 9.08 -8.29
N GLU A 180 20.60 8.09 -8.42
CA GLU A 180 20.95 7.52 -9.73
C GLU A 180 19.75 6.84 -10.39
N VAL A 181 19.01 6.04 -9.62
CA VAL A 181 17.77 5.42 -10.09
C VAL A 181 16.80 6.47 -10.60
N ALA A 182 16.57 7.54 -9.84
CA ALA A 182 15.70 8.64 -10.24
C ALA A 182 16.16 9.29 -11.56
N GLN A 183 17.46 9.56 -11.72
CA GLN A 183 18.03 10.16 -12.94
C GLN A 183 17.88 9.24 -14.16
N ILE A 184 18.08 7.93 -14.00
CA ILE A 184 17.89 6.95 -15.08
C ILE A 184 16.44 6.96 -15.53
N ILE A 185 15.48 6.97 -14.62
CA ILE A 185 14.06 6.97 -14.94
C ILE A 185 13.63 8.31 -15.55
N LEU A 186 14.11 9.45 -15.04
CA LEU A 186 13.83 10.76 -15.64
C LEU A 186 14.32 10.87 -17.07
N LYS A 187 15.48 10.29 -17.37
CA LYS A 187 16.03 10.27 -18.74
C LYS A 187 15.21 9.38 -19.68
N ASP A 188 14.63 8.31 -19.17
CA ASP A 188 13.78 7.38 -19.94
C ASP A 188 12.40 7.99 -20.28
N LEU A 189 12.02 9.07 -19.59
CA LEU A 189 10.75 9.78 -19.78
C LEU A 189 10.85 11.01 -20.69
N GLN A 190 12.04 11.35 -21.17
CA GLN A 190 12.29 12.43 -22.12
C GLN A 190 12.12 11.95 -23.56
#